data_ca637b7ded56f3eab323aea640c5f34a
#
_entry.id   ca637b7ded56f3eab323aea640c5f34a
#
_cell.length_a   1.000
_cell.length_b   1.000
_cell.length_c   1.000
_cell.angle_alpha   90.00
_cell.angle_beta   90.00
_cell.angle_gamma   90.00
#
_symmetry.space_group_name_H-M   'P 1'
#
loop_
_entity.id
_entity.type
_entity.pdbx_description
1 polymer ?
#
loop_
_entity_poly.entity_id
_entity_poly.type
_entity_poly.pdbx_seq_one_letter_code
_entity_poly.pdbx_strand_id
1 'polypeptide(L)' 'IRGRYKKVSTVIRGIEHNMRDAEIITITSELKTKIGTGGTYKEGRIILQGDHRQAVKQLLIKKGFNEQSIEVL' A
#
# COMPACT_ATOMS: atom_id res chain seq x y z
N ILE A 1 0.26 27.74 7.49
CA ILE A 1 0.19 27.10 7.41
C ILE A 1 0.09 26.09 8.00
N ARG A 2 -0.38 25.63 8.61
CA ARG A 2 -0.48 24.69 9.06
C ARG A 2 -0.89 23.62 8.42
N GLY A 3 -1.78 23.27 8.06
CA GLY A 3 -2.21 22.14 7.29
C GLY A 3 -1.23 21.69 6.25
N ARG A 4 -0.35 22.51 5.92
CA ARG A 4 0.64 22.19 4.93
C ARG A 4 1.50 21.00 5.30
N TYR A 5 1.56 20.68 6.56
CA TYR A 5 2.31 19.52 6.98
C TYR A 5 1.46 18.33 7.24
N LYS A 6 0.26 18.42 6.82
CA LYS A 6 -0.60 17.29 6.91
C LYS A 6 -0.01 16.18 6.10
N LYS A 7 0.42 15.15 6.75
CA LYS A 7 0.99 14.00 6.07
C LYS A 7 -0.13 13.10 5.62
N VAL A 8 -0.27 12.99 4.31
CA VAL A 8 -1.23 12.07 3.72
C VAL A 8 -0.51 10.75 3.51
N SER A 9 -1.16 9.67 3.88
CA SER A 9 -0.61 8.33 3.70
C SER A 9 -1.65 7.42 3.10
N THR A 10 -1.19 6.45 2.31
CA THR A 10 -2.03 5.41 1.78
C THR A 10 -1.77 4.16 2.60
N VAL A 11 -2.81 3.61 3.19
CA VAL A 11 -2.69 2.44 4.06
C VAL A 11 -3.41 1.27 3.40
N ILE A 12 -2.72 0.15 3.25
CA ILE A 12 -3.26 -1.06 2.66
C ILE A 12 -3.34 -2.11 3.74
N ARG A 13 -4.53 -2.62 3.98
CA ARG A 13 -4.78 -3.63 5.01
C ARG A 13 -5.46 -4.84 4.39
N GLY A 14 -5.43 -5.94 5.11
CA GLY A 14 -6.08 -7.17 4.68
C GLY A 14 -5.23 -8.07 3.84
N ILE A 15 -4.11 -7.58 3.36
CA ILE A 15 -3.23 -8.35 2.48
C ILE A 15 -2.56 -9.51 3.23
N GLU A 16 -2.36 -9.37 4.52
CA GLU A 16 -1.68 -10.39 5.31
C GLU A 16 -2.49 -11.67 5.44
N HIS A 17 -3.78 -11.64 5.14
CA HIS A 17 -4.61 -12.81 5.25
C HIS A 17 -4.25 -13.89 4.22
N ASN A 18 -3.60 -13.49 3.15
CA ASN A 18 -3.32 -14.39 2.04
C ASN A 18 -1.85 -14.55 1.73
N MET A 19 -0.98 -13.88 2.47
CA MET A 19 0.42 -13.82 2.10
C MET A 19 1.32 -13.87 3.32
N ARG A 20 2.53 -14.33 3.10
CA ARG A 20 3.56 -14.31 4.13
C ARG A 20 4.22 -12.94 4.17
N ASP A 21 4.84 -12.63 5.31
CA ASP A 21 5.50 -11.35 5.47
C ASP A 21 6.52 -11.07 4.37
N ALA A 22 7.30 -12.07 3.99
CA ALA A 22 8.31 -11.90 2.96
C ALA A 22 7.68 -11.47 1.63
N GLU A 23 6.53 -12.05 1.31
CA GLU A 23 5.82 -11.71 0.08
C GLU A 23 5.27 -10.28 0.14
N ILE A 24 4.75 -9.91 1.29
CA ILE A 24 4.21 -8.56 1.47
C ILE A 24 5.31 -7.52 1.38
N ILE A 25 6.47 -7.82 1.94
CA ILE A 25 7.61 -6.92 1.85
C ILE A 25 8.03 -6.73 0.39
N THR A 26 8.01 -7.81 -0.38
CA THR A 26 8.32 -7.72 -1.80
C THR A 26 7.32 -6.83 -2.54
N ILE A 27 6.04 -7.01 -2.25
CA ILE A 27 4.99 -6.19 -2.85
C ILE A 27 5.16 -4.73 -2.45
N THR A 28 5.47 -4.49 -1.19
CA THR A 28 5.72 -3.13 -0.71
C THR A 28 6.83 -2.46 -1.51
N SER A 29 7.91 -3.20 -1.73
CA SER A 29 9.04 -2.69 -2.51
C SER A 29 8.61 -2.38 -3.95
N GLU A 30 7.85 -3.26 -4.56
CA GLU A 30 7.36 -3.05 -5.91
C GLU A 30 6.45 -1.82 -6.00
N LEU A 31 5.56 -1.65 -5.04
CA LEU A 31 4.68 -0.50 -5.03
C LEU A 31 5.47 0.79 -4.90
N LYS A 32 6.46 0.81 -4.02
CA LYS A 32 7.29 1.98 -3.85
C LYS A 32 8.01 2.35 -5.14
N THR A 33 8.52 1.36 -5.83
CA THR A 33 9.24 1.59 -7.07
C THR A 33 8.32 2.05 -8.18
N LYS A 34 7.18 1.39 -8.33
CA LYS A 34 6.26 1.69 -9.44
C LYS A 34 5.56 3.02 -9.26
N ILE A 35 5.22 3.35 -8.04
CA ILE A 35 4.55 4.61 -7.74
C ILE A 35 5.56 5.74 -7.57
N GLY A 36 6.79 5.40 -7.19
CA GLY A 36 7.82 6.40 -6.98
C GLY A 36 7.67 7.11 -5.65
N THR A 37 7.35 6.36 -4.61
CA THR A 37 7.13 6.95 -3.29
C THR A 37 7.84 6.15 -2.22
N GLY A 38 7.96 6.73 -1.04
CA GLY A 38 8.47 6.03 0.13
C GLY A 38 7.34 5.29 0.83
N GLY A 39 7.70 4.32 1.63
CA GLY A 39 6.71 3.57 2.39
C GLY A 39 7.34 2.46 3.19
N THR A 40 6.50 1.78 3.95
CA THR A 40 6.96 0.71 4.81
C THR A 40 5.85 -0.31 5.00
N TYR A 41 6.23 -1.51 5.41
CA TYR A 41 5.29 -2.54 5.85
C TYR A 41 5.43 -2.68 7.35
N LYS A 42 4.33 -2.56 8.06
CA LYS A 42 4.36 -2.61 9.52
C LYS A 42 3.04 -3.16 10.04
N GLU A 43 3.14 -4.13 10.91
CA GLU A 43 1.98 -4.69 11.61
C GLU A 43 0.85 -5.11 10.68
N GLY A 44 1.20 -5.80 9.60
CA GLY A 44 0.21 -6.29 8.65
C GLY A 44 -0.32 -5.24 7.71
N ARG A 45 0.26 -4.05 7.70
CA ARG A 45 -0.18 -2.96 6.86
C ARG A 45 0.96 -2.40 6.04
N ILE A 46 0.65 -2.07 4.79
CA ILE A 46 1.58 -1.34 3.95
C ILE A 46 1.20 0.13 4.02
N ILE A 47 2.16 0.97 4.36
CA ILE A 47 1.93 2.40 4.49
C ILE A 47 2.81 3.12 3.48
N LEU A 48 2.18 3.83 2.56
CA LEU A 48 2.89 4.59 1.54
C LEU A 48 2.69 6.08 1.77
N GLN A 49 3.72 6.85 1.50
CA GLN A 49 3.63 8.29 1.64
C GLN A 49 2.86 8.89 0.48
N GLY A 50 1.94 9.78 0.78
CA GLY A 50 1.13 10.45 -0.22
C GLY A 50 -0.18 9.71 -0.50
N ASP A 51 -1.01 10.31 -1.33
CA ASP A 51 -2.29 9.74 -1.69
C ASP A 51 -2.15 8.97 -3.00
N HIS A 52 -2.03 7.66 -2.89
CA HIS A 52 -1.84 6.79 -4.05
C HIS A 52 -2.88 5.68 -4.08
N ARG A 53 -4.04 5.94 -3.51
CA ARG A 53 -5.06 4.90 -3.34
C ARG A 53 -5.47 4.24 -4.65
N GLN A 54 -5.73 5.03 -5.67
CA GLN A 54 -6.15 4.46 -6.95
C GLN A 54 -5.04 3.70 -7.65
N ALA A 55 -3.84 4.24 -7.63
CA ALA A 55 -2.71 3.57 -8.25
C ALA A 55 -2.42 2.24 -7.58
N VAL A 56 -2.46 2.23 -6.24
CA VAL A 56 -2.24 1.01 -5.48
C VAL A 56 -3.32 -0.02 -5.80
N LYS A 57 -4.56 0.40 -5.82
CA LYS A 57 -5.67 -0.50 -6.11
C LYS A 57 -5.48 -1.17 -7.46
N GLN A 58 -5.17 -0.38 -8.47
CA GLN A 58 -4.99 -0.91 -9.81
C GLN A 58 -3.82 -1.88 -9.90
N LEU A 59 -2.72 -1.55 -9.24
CA LEU A 59 -1.57 -2.43 -9.24
C LEU A 59 -1.85 -3.76 -8.56
N LEU A 60 -2.57 -3.72 -7.44
CA LEU A 60 -2.90 -4.94 -6.72
C LEU A 60 -3.89 -5.80 -7.49
N ILE A 61 -4.89 -5.19 -8.10
CA ILE A 61 -5.84 -5.93 -8.92
C ILE A 61 -5.12 -6.59 -10.09
N LYS A 62 -4.18 -5.88 -10.69
CA LYS A 62 -3.40 -6.40 -11.79
C LYS A 62 -2.57 -7.60 -11.38
N LYS A 63 -2.16 -7.65 -10.12
CA LYS A 63 -1.41 -8.79 -9.59
C LYS A 63 -2.29 -9.96 -9.23
N GLY A 64 -3.60 -9.80 -9.32
CA GLY A 64 -4.52 -10.88 -9.03
C GLY A 64 -5.20 -10.81 -7.68
N PHE A 65 -5.02 -9.73 -6.95
CA PHE A 65 -5.70 -9.56 -5.67
C PHE A 65 -7.17 -9.25 -5.88
N ASN A 66 -7.99 -9.82 -5.02
CA ASN A 66 -9.41 -9.51 -5.04
C ASN A 66 -9.62 -8.17 -4.36
N GLU A 67 -10.27 -7.26 -5.06
CA GLU A 67 -10.53 -5.93 -4.56
C GLU A 67 -11.25 -5.94 -3.21
N GLN A 68 -12.09 -6.93 -2.99
CA GLN A 68 -12.85 -7.03 -1.76
C GLN A 68 -12.03 -7.59 -0.61
N SER A 69 -10.90 -8.20 -0.90
CA SER A 69 -10.05 -8.79 0.13
C SER A 69 -9.06 -7.81 0.73
N ILE A 70 -8.90 -6.66 0.13
CA ILE A 70 -7.95 -5.66 0.59
C ILE A 70 -8.65 -4.35 0.85
N GLU A 71 -8.07 -3.58 1.74
CA GLU A 71 -8.60 -2.28 2.10
C GLU A 71 -7.54 -1.23 1.82
N VAL A 72 -7.87 -0.23 1.03
CA VAL A 72 -6.96 0.86 0.72
C VAL A 72 -7.57 2.15 1.28
N LEU A 73 -6.91 2.71 2.27
CA LEU A 73 -7.43 3.86 3.02
C LEU A 73 -6.71 5.16 2.69
#